data_431045341ae90b8576d4cd6067617035
#
_entry.id   431045341ae90b8576d4cd6067617035
#
_cell.length_a   1.000
_cell.length_b   1.000
_cell.length_c   1.000
_cell.angle_alpha   90.00
_cell.angle_beta   90.00
_cell.angle_gamma   90.00
#
_symmetry.space_group_name_H-M   'P 1'
#
loop_
_entity.id
_entity.type
_entity.pdbx_description
1 polymer ?
#
loop_
_entity_poly.entity_id
_entity_poly.type
_entity_poly.pdbx_seq_one_letter_code
_entity_poly.pdbx_strand_id
1 'polypeptide(L)'
;ALRYEIAEELQRKITLEDRYTAELEAACSVLPSYTALGMAALLPHKNLELTCSNNTVAVSADGLSTLGSAARAKGLASKVPHSSVLTAEELNSLTRDDGRALFRDNDVVYIYHNTIDATGDDLASEGKTFEAAENAIEEIIAMIKRLAGYNVTNIIVTADHGFIYQNRELPNDDFL
;
A
#
# COMPACT_ATOMS: atom_id res chain seq x y z
N ALA A 1 2.07 -0.12 5.52
CA ALA A 1 3.54 -0.09 5.71
C ALA A 1 4.22 -1.32 5.11
N LEU A 2 5.47 -1.18 4.59
CA LEU A 2 6.29 -2.29 4.07
C LEU A 2 7.77 -1.99 4.31
N ARG A 3 8.49 -2.93 4.92
CA ARG A 3 9.94 -2.86 5.07
C ARG A 3 10.65 -3.51 3.90
N TYR A 4 11.89 -3.08 3.63
CA TYR A 4 12.71 -3.64 2.56
C TYR A 4 12.90 -5.15 2.70
N GLU A 5 13.19 -5.64 3.92
CA GLU A 5 13.42 -7.06 4.17
C GLU A 5 12.18 -7.92 3.93
N ILE A 6 10.97 -7.37 4.18
CA ILE A 6 9.71 -8.06 3.87
C ILE A 6 9.49 -8.10 2.36
N ALA A 7 9.81 -7.00 1.65
CA ALA A 7 9.74 -6.94 0.20
C ALA A 7 10.75 -7.90 -0.47
N GLU A 8 11.95 -8.06 0.12
CA GLU A 8 12.96 -9.01 -0.32
C GLU A 8 12.46 -10.46 -0.20
N GLU A 9 11.83 -10.79 0.93
CA GLU A 9 11.25 -12.12 1.12
C GLU A 9 10.07 -12.37 0.17
N LEU A 10 9.22 -11.37 -0.07
CA LEU A 10 8.16 -11.43 -1.06
C LEU A 10 8.73 -11.67 -2.46
N GLN A 11 9.75 -10.90 -2.88
CA GLN A 11 10.44 -11.08 -4.15
C GLN A 11 11.02 -12.48 -4.28
N ARG A 12 11.70 -12.98 -3.23
CA ARG A 12 12.26 -14.32 -3.20
C ARG A 12 11.19 -15.39 -3.42
N LYS A 13 10.05 -15.29 -2.71
CA LYS A 13 8.94 -16.25 -2.84
C LYS A 13 8.30 -16.18 -4.24
N ILE A 14 8.13 -15.00 -4.81
CA ILE A 14 7.59 -14.84 -6.17
C ILE A 14 8.53 -15.46 -7.21
N THR A 15 9.85 -15.23 -7.06
CA THR A 15 10.86 -15.75 -8.01
C THR A 15 10.98 -17.28 -7.98
N LEU A 16 10.60 -17.93 -6.87
CA LEU A 16 10.52 -19.40 -6.81
C LEU A 16 9.38 -19.98 -7.65
N GLU A 17 8.43 -19.13 -8.06
CA GLU A 17 7.38 -19.50 -9.00
C GLU A 17 7.86 -19.23 -10.42
N ASP A 18 8.23 -20.23 -11.19
CA ASP A 18 8.78 -20.11 -12.57
C ASP A 18 7.94 -19.26 -13.56
N ARG A 19 6.79 -18.80 -13.13
CA ARG A 19 5.82 -18.03 -13.95
C ARG A 19 5.99 -16.53 -13.85
N TYR A 20 6.71 -16.04 -12.84
CA TYR A 20 6.79 -14.60 -12.54
C TYR A 20 8.24 -14.15 -12.48
N THR A 21 8.45 -12.94 -12.92
CA THR A 21 9.72 -12.21 -12.73
C THR A 21 9.46 -11.07 -11.77
N ALA A 22 10.27 -10.95 -10.73
CA ALA A 22 10.17 -9.89 -9.75
C ALA A 22 11.50 -9.16 -9.60
N GLU A 23 11.44 -7.84 -9.64
CA GLU A 23 12.56 -6.94 -9.36
C GLU A 23 12.32 -6.25 -8.02
N LEU A 24 13.37 -5.99 -7.27
CA LEU A 24 13.32 -5.31 -5.98
C LEU A 24 14.13 -4.02 -6.07
N GLU A 25 13.47 -2.91 -5.72
CA GLU A 25 14.11 -1.60 -5.63
C GLU A 25 13.88 -0.99 -4.25
N ALA A 26 14.91 -0.32 -3.73
CA ALA A 26 14.79 0.45 -2.50
C ALA A 26 14.25 1.85 -2.82
N ALA A 27 13.26 2.28 -2.05
CA ALA A 27 12.71 3.63 -2.13
C ALA A 27 12.66 4.29 -0.74
N CYS A 28 12.82 5.61 -0.70
CA CYS A 28 12.58 6.39 0.50
C CYS A 28 11.15 6.95 0.45
N SER A 29 10.39 6.75 1.52
CA SER A 29 9.10 7.42 1.67
C SER A 29 9.30 8.91 1.96
N VAL A 30 8.22 9.67 1.81
CA VAL A 30 8.22 11.09 2.18
C VAL A 30 8.36 11.28 3.70
N LEU A 31 8.93 12.40 4.11
CA LEU A 31 9.07 12.77 5.51
C LEU A 31 8.18 13.98 5.86
N PRO A 32 7.61 14.02 7.06
CA PRO A 32 7.65 12.97 8.09
C PRO A 32 6.95 11.69 7.68
N SER A 33 7.40 10.55 8.23
CA SER A 33 6.82 9.22 7.97
C SER A 33 5.42 9.13 8.63
N TYR A 34 4.41 9.50 7.86
CA TYR A 34 3.03 9.64 8.29
C TYR A 34 2.10 9.10 7.21
N THR A 35 1.19 8.20 7.57
CA THR A 35 0.33 7.48 6.63
C THR A 35 -0.42 8.38 5.65
N ALA A 36 -1.04 9.46 6.15
CA ALA A 36 -1.82 10.33 5.27
C ALA A 36 -0.94 11.03 4.22
N LEU A 37 0.30 11.40 4.58
CA LEU A 37 1.25 12.02 3.65
C LEU A 37 1.81 10.99 2.68
N GLY A 38 2.22 9.81 3.15
CA GLY A 38 2.72 8.74 2.32
C GLY A 38 1.70 8.26 1.30
N MET A 39 0.45 8.07 1.73
CA MET A 39 -0.66 7.71 0.83
C MET A 39 -0.96 8.79 -0.22
N ALA A 40 -0.82 10.07 0.15
CA ALA A 40 -0.97 11.17 -0.80
C ALA A 40 0.19 11.20 -1.80
N ALA A 41 1.41 10.93 -1.34
CA ALA A 41 2.62 10.91 -2.16
C ALA A 41 2.61 9.79 -3.22
N LEU A 42 1.89 8.71 -3.00
CA LEU A 42 1.71 7.63 -3.97
C LEU A 42 0.70 7.97 -5.09
N LEU A 43 -0.06 9.06 -4.95
CA LEU A 43 -0.94 9.53 -6.02
C LEU A 43 -0.14 10.36 -7.04
N PRO A 44 -0.52 10.37 -8.32
CA PRO A 44 0.09 11.27 -9.28
C PRO A 44 -0.23 12.74 -8.92
N HIS A 45 0.80 13.54 -8.65
CA HIS A 45 0.67 14.93 -8.22
C HIS A 45 1.87 15.77 -8.69
N LYS A 46 1.69 17.08 -8.70
CA LYS A 46 2.78 18.07 -8.84
C LYS A 46 3.16 18.69 -7.50
N ASN A 47 2.16 18.94 -6.65
CA ASN A 47 2.35 19.58 -5.36
C ASN A 47 1.63 18.79 -4.27
N LEU A 48 2.31 18.59 -3.14
CA LEU A 48 1.72 18.10 -1.89
C LEU A 48 1.70 19.27 -0.89
N GLU A 49 0.57 19.45 -0.23
CA GLU A 49 0.39 20.49 0.77
C GLU A 49 -0.07 19.87 2.09
N LEU A 50 0.59 20.26 3.18
CA LEU A 50 0.18 19.94 4.53
C LEU A 50 -0.40 21.18 5.19
N THR A 51 -1.60 21.05 5.72
CA THR A 51 -2.26 22.11 6.50
C THR A 51 -2.48 21.60 7.91
N CYS A 52 -1.91 22.33 8.88
CA CYS A 52 -2.11 22.02 10.30
C CYS A 52 -3.14 23.00 10.88
N SER A 53 -4.24 22.46 11.40
CA SER A 53 -5.28 23.25 12.06
C SER A 53 -5.87 22.45 13.22
N ASN A 54 -6.01 23.09 14.39
CA ASN A 54 -6.61 22.50 15.59
C ASN A 54 -6.10 21.09 15.91
N ASN A 55 -4.79 20.90 15.93
CA ASN A 55 -4.13 19.60 16.18
C ASN A 55 -4.46 18.50 15.13
N THR A 56 -4.98 18.90 13.96
CA THR A 56 -5.28 17.98 12.86
C THR A 56 -4.41 18.33 11.67
N VAL A 57 -3.78 17.33 11.08
CA VAL A 57 -3.00 17.49 9.84
C VAL A 57 -3.86 17.02 8.67
N ALA A 58 -4.11 17.91 7.74
CA ALA A 58 -4.75 17.59 6.47
C ALA A 58 -3.70 17.59 5.35
N VAL A 59 -3.81 16.62 4.44
CA VAL A 59 -2.93 16.53 3.27
C VAL A 59 -3.78 16.65 2.01
N SER A 60 -3.30 17.49 1.08
CA SER A 60 -3.87 17.61 -0.25
C SER A 60 -2.82 17.40 -1.34
N ALA A 61 -3.26 16.83 -2.45
CA ALA A 61 -2.48 16.66 -3.66
C ALA A 61 -3.08 17.55 -4.76
N ASP A 62 -2.31 18.51 -5.25
CA ASP A 62 -2.78 19.52 -6.23
C ASP A 62 -4.10 20.21 -5.82
N GLY A 63 -4.25 20.52 -4.54
CA GLY A 63 -5.44 21.15 -3.97
C GLY A 63 -6.64 20.21 -3.71
N LEU A 64 -6.53 18.93 -4.03
CA LEU A 64 -7.55 17.92 -3.74
C LEU A 64 -7.24 17.21 -2.44
N SER A 65 -8.25 17.07 -1.57
CA SER A 65 -8.10 16.27 -0.34
C SER A 65 -7.75 14.81 -0.65
N THR A 66 -6.86 14.25 0.15
CA THR A 66 -6.45 12.82 0.05
C THR A 66 -6.98 11.98 1.20
N LEU A 67 -7.89 12.54 2.00
CA LEU A 67 -8.47 11.90 3.17
C LEU A 67 -9.45 10.78 2.76
N GLY A 68 -9.08 9.56 3.07
CA GLY A 68 -9.88 8.37 2.77
C GLY A 68 -9.76 7.89 1.31
N SER A 69 -10.18 6.64 1.08
CA SER A 69 -10.07 5.98 -0.23
C SER A 69 -10.87 6.69 -1.33
N ALA A 70 -12.06 7.19 -1.02
CA ALA A 70 -12.91 7.89 -1.98
C ALA A 70 -12.30 9.22 -2.47
N ALA A 71 -11.63 9.99 -1.58
CA ALA A 71 -10.95 11.22 -1.95
C ALA A 71 -9.72 10.91 -2.83
N ARG A 72 -8.94 9.88 -2.46
CA ARG A 72 -7.80 9.40 -3.24
C ARG A 72 -8.21 8.89 -4.62
N ALA A 73 -9.33 8.16 -4.73
CA ALA A 73 -9.88 7.72 -6.01
C ALA A 73 -10.21 8.92 -6.92
N LYS A 74 -10.81 9.99 -6.38
CA LYS A 74 -11.05 11.23 -7.14
C LYS A 74 -9.77 11.91 -7.58
N GLY A 75 -8.76 11.96 -6.69
CA GLY A 75 -7.43 12.49 -7.00
C GLY A 75 -6.77 11.71 -8.14
N LEU A 76 -6.79 10.38 -8.07
CA LEU A 76 -6.26 9.51 -9.11
C LEU A 76 -7.00 9.72 -10.46
N ALA A 77 -8.33 9.68 -10.45
CA ALA A 77 -9.15 9.85 -11.65
C ALA A 77 -8.99 11.24 -12.31
N SER A 78 -8.64 12.27 -11.52
CA SER A 78 -8.37 13.60 -12.07
C SER A 78 -7.11 13.66 -12.95
N LYS A 79 -6.18 12.72 -12.77
CA LYS A 79 -4.92 12.61 -13.53
C LYS A 79 -4.95 11.45 -14.52
N VAL A 80 -5.60 10.37 -14.15
CA VAL A 80 -5.75 9.16 -14.95
C VAL A 80 -7.24 8.83 -15.03
N PRO A 81 -7.95 9.31 -16.08
CA PRO A 81 -9.40 9.14 -16.17
C PRO A 81 -9.86 7.68 -16.15
N HIS A 82 -9.09 6.79 -16.78
CA HIS A 82 -9.33 5.34 -16.75
C HIS A 82 -8.55 4.71 -15.60
N SER A 83 -9.04 4.94 -14.39
CA SER A 83 -8.43 4.38 -13.17
C SER A 83 -9.48 3.96 -12.16
N SER A 84 -9.12 2.96 -11.34
CA SER A 84 -9.96 2.46 -10.26
C SER A 84 -9.17 2.28 -8.98
N VAL A 85 -9.87 2.30 -7.87
CA VAL A 85 -9.32 2.04 -6.54
C VAL A 85 -10.17 0.97 -5.88
N LEU A 86 -9.52 -0.05 -5.34
CA LEU A 86 -10.15 -1.20 -4.67
C LEU A 86 -9.45 -1.47 -3.35
N THR A 87 -10.13 -2.16 -2.45
CA THR A 87 -9.49 -2.88 -1.36
C THR A 87 -9.14 -4.31 -1.76
N ALA A 88 -8.29 -4.98 -0.98
CA ALA A 88 -7.98 -6.40 -1.20
C ALA A 88 -9.23 -7.28 -1.09
N GLU A 89 -10.16 -6.95 -0.19
CA GLU A 89 -11.43 -7.65 -0.01
C GLU A 89 -12.33 -7.49 -1.24
N GLU A 90 -12.44 -6.27 -1.78
CA GLU A 90 -13.20 -6.01 -3.00
C GLU A 90 -12.62 -6.78 -4.19
N LEU A 91 -11.29 -6.77 -4.36
CA LEU A 91 -10.61 -7.57 -5.37
C LEU A 91 -10.94 -9.06 -5.22
N ASN A 92 -10.92 -9.57 -3.98
CA ASN A 92 -11.19 -10.97 -3.70
C ASN A 92 -12.65 -11.36 -3.96
N SER A 93 -13.59 -10.42 -3.92
CA SER A 93 -15.00 -10.65 -4.22
C SER A 93 -15.32 -10.69 -5.72
N LEU A 94 -14.44 -10.20 -6.60
CA LEU A 94 -14.68 -10.15 -8.03
C LEU A 94 -14.74 -11.55 -8.64
N THR A 95 -15.68 -11.74 -9.54
CA THR A 95 -15.64 -12.89 -10.44
C THR A 95 -14.49 -12.74 -11.45
N ARG A 96 -14.15 -13.84 -12.13
CA ARG A 96 -13.08 -13.80 -13.14
C ARG A 96 -13.40 -12.84 -14.28
N ASP A 97 -14.64 -12.80 -14.71
CA ASP A 97 -15.06 -11.96 -15.83
C ASP A 97 -15.15 -10.49 -15.43
N ASP A 98 -15.64 -10.18 -14.22
CA ASP A 98 -15.65 -8.82 -13.69
C ASP A 98 -14.23 -8.29 -13.50
N GLY A 99 -13.32 -9.11 -12.96
CA GLY A 99 -11.92 -8.75 -12.82
C GLY A 99 -11.27 -8.46 -14.16
N ARG A 100 -11.48 -9.31 -15.18
CA ARG A 100 -10.97 -9.08 -16.54
C ARG A 100 -11.54 -7.81 -17.17
N ALA A 101 -12.82 -7.53 -16.98
CA ALA A 101 -13.44 -6.30 -17.45
C ALA A 101 -12.81 -5.08 -16.77
N LEU A 102 -12.68 -5.10 -15.44
CA LEU A 102 -12.08 -4.01 -14.67
C LEU A 102 -10.67 -3.67 -15.19
N PHE A 103 -9.79 -4.66 -15.32
CA PHE A 103 -8.40 -4.43 -15.73
C PHE A 103 -8.24 -4.16 -17.23
N ARG A 104 -9.20 -4.52 -18.07
CA ARG A 104 -9.24 -4.12 -19.48
C ARG A 104 -9.64 -2.65 -19.64
N ASP A 105 -10.57 -2.19 -18.83
CA ASP A 105 -11.22 -0.89 -18.96
C ASP A 105 -10.48 0.23 -18.18
N ASN A 106 -9.43 -0.12 -17.43
CA ASN A 106 -8.62 0.82 -16.67
C ASN A 106 -7.13 0.70 -16.99
N ASP A 107 -6.47 1.86 -17.16
CA ASP A 107 -5.03 1.96 -17.38
C ASP A 107 -4.26 1.74 -16.09
N VAL A 108 -4.85 2.12 -14.94
CA VAL A 108 -4.26 2.01 -13.60
C VAL A 108 -5.31 1.58 -12.59
N VAL A 109 -4.99 0.58 -11.78
CA VAL A 109 -5.83 0.15 -10.66
C VAL A 109 -4.99 0.15 -9.38
N TYR A 110 -5.41 0.91 -8.38
CA TYR A 110 -4.82 0.89 -7.04
C TYR A 110 -5.56 -0.10 -6.17
N ILE A 111 -4.83 -1.00 -5.54
CA ILE A 111 -5.37 -1.98 -4.60
C ILE A 111 -4.75 -1.73 -3.24
N TYR A 112 -5.58 -1.40 -2.26
CA TYR A 112 -5.15 -1.16 -0.89
C TYR A 112 -5.21 -2.44 -0.07
N HIS A 113 -4.09 -2.75 0.57
CA HIS A 113 -3.92 -3.88 1.46
C HIS A 113 -3.43 -3.38 2.82
N ASN A 114 -4.04 -3.81 3.91
CA ASN A 114 -3.84 -3.18 5.24
C ASN A 114 -3.46 -4.18 6.36
N THR A 115 -3.12 -5.42 6.05
CA THR A 115 -2.89 -6.46 7.08
C THR A 115 -1.75 -6.09 8.04
N ILE A 116 -0.65 -5.52 7.54
CA ILE A 116 0.51 -5.15 8.38
C ILE A 116 0.16 -3.99 9.31
N ASP A 117 -0.46 -2.93 8.79
CA ASP A 117 -0.81 -1.74 9.58
C ASP A 117 -1.89 -2.05 10.61
N ALA A 118 -2.91 -2.82 10.24
CA ALA A 118 -3.97 -3.21 11.17
C ALA A 118 -3.48 -4.01 12.37
N THR A 119 -2.34 -4.72 12.23
CA THR A 119 -1.73 -5.48 13.32
C THR A 119 -0.70 -4.64 14.08
N GLY A 120 0.06 -3.78 13.38
CA GLY A 120 1.14 -2.99 13.96
C GLY A 120 0.67 -1.77 14.77
N ASP A 121 -0.50 -1.23 14.46
CA ASP A 121 -1.04 -0.04 15.15
C ASP A 121 -1.68 -0.36 16.52
N ASP A 122 -1.87 -1.63 16.87
CA ASP A 122 -2.38 -2.06 18.17
C ASP A 122 -1.23 -2.50 19.07
N LEU A 123 -0.97 -1.75 20.14
CA LEU A 123 0.04 -2.04 21.17
C LEU A 123 -0.07 -3.48 21.71
N ALA A 124 -1.29 -4.03 21.80
CA ALA A 124 -1.51 -5.40 22.27
C ALA A 124 -1.04 -6.46 21.26
N SER A 125 -0.83 -6.08 20.00
CA SER A 125 -0.44 -6.98 18.89
C SER A 125 0.93 -6.69 18.29
N GLU A 126 1.70 -5.72 18.82
CA GLU A 126 3.05 -5.38 18.32
C GLU A 126 3.98 -6.62 18.21
N GLY A 127 3.92 -7.54 19.19
CA GLY A 127 4.67 -8.79 19.17
C GLY A 127 4.29 -9.74 18.01
N LYS A 128 3.17 -9.50 17.34
CA LYS A 128 2.66 -10.30 16.22
C LYS A 128 2.96 -9.69 14.85
N THR A 129 3.73 -8.60 14.81
CA THR A 129 4.03 -7.88 13.55
C THR A 129 4.75 -8.78 12.54
N PHE A 130 5.60 -9.71 12.98
CA PHE A 130 6.23 -10.68 12.10
C PHE A 130 5.24 -11.67 11.51
N GLU A 131 4.32 -12.20 12.33
CA GLU A 131 3.24 -13.07 11.86
C GLU A 131 2.33 -12.34 10.87
N ALA A 132 2.01 -11.07 11.13
CA ALA A 132 1.27 -10.23 10.21
C ALA A 132 2.01 -10.00 8.89
N ALA A 133 3.33 -9.83 8.93
CA ALA A 133 4.15 -9.70 7.74
C ALA A 133 4.18 -10.99 6.91
N GLU A 134 4.29 -12.16 7.54
CA GLU A 134 4.23 -13.46 6.86
C GLU A 134 2.85 -13.66 6.21
N ASN A 135 1.77 -13.37 6.93
CA ASN A 135 0.41 -13.45 6.39
C ASN A 135 0.22 -12.49 5.21
N ALA A 136 0.71 -11.26 5.32
CA ALA A 136 0.64 -10.28 4.25
C ALA A 136 1.37 -10.74 2.99
N ILE A 137 2.54 -11.37 3.13
CA ILE A 137 3.27 -11.94 1.98
C ILE A 137 2.42 -12.99 1.27
N GLU A 138 1.80 -13.93 2.01
CA GLU A 138 0.95 -14.98 1.42
C GLU A 138 -0.30 -14.38 0.73
N GLU A 139 -0.92 -13.38 1.35
CA GLU A 139 -2.05 -12.64 0.77
C GLU A 139 -1.66 -11.92 -0.52
N ILE A 140 -0.52 -11.23 -0.54
CA ILE A 140 -0.01 -10.53 -1.73
C ILE A 140 0.30 -11.52 -2.86
N ILE A 141 0.92 -12.65 -2.56
CA ILE A 141 1.18 -13.70 -3.56
C ILE A 141 -0.14 -14.24 -4.13
N ALA A 142 -1.14 -14.48 -3.28
CA ALA A 142 -2.45 -14.92 -3.74
C ALA A 142 -3.13 -13.87 -4.64
N MET A 143 -3.02 -12.58 -4.29
CA MET A 143 -3.50 -11.48 -5.14
C MET A 143 -2.77 -11.43 -6.48
N ILE A 144 -1.45 -11.56 -6.52
CA ILE A 144 -0.66 -11.57 -7.75
C ILE A 144 -1.13 -12.71 -8.68
N LYS A 145 -1.33 -13.92 -8.14
CA LYS A 145 -1.86 -15.07 -8.88
C LYS A 145 -3.25 -14.80 -9.45
N ARG A 146 -4.11 -14.14 -8.67
CA ARG A 146 -5.46 -13.73 -9.10
C ARG A 146 -5.40 -12.69 -10.21
N LEU A 147 -4.57 -11.66 -10.06
CA LEU A 147 -4.36 -10.61 -11.06
C LEU A 147 -3.82 -11.18 -12.38
N ALA A 148 -2.88 -12.12 -12.33
CA ALA A 148 -2.42 -12.85 -13.52
C ALA A 148 -3.57 -13.61 -14.19
N GLY A 149 -4.52 -14.17 -13.42
CA GLY A 149 -5.75 -14.79 -13.93
C GLY A 149 -6.70 -13.80 -14.62
N TYR A 150 -6.59 -12.50 -14.32
CA TYR A 150 -7.30 -11.41 -14.97
C TYR A 150 -6.54 -10.81 -16.18
N ASN A 151 -5.40 -11.42 -16.57
CA ASN A 151 -4.48 -10.98 -17.62
C ASN A 151 -3.69 -9.69 -17.28
N VAL A 152 -3.52 -9.38 -16.00
CA VAL A 152 -2.64 -8.29 -15.57
C VAL A 152 -1.19 -8.77 -15.70
N THR A 153 -0.36 -7.97 -16.36
CA THR A 153 1.05 -8.30 -16.64
C THR A 153 2.05 -7.44 -15.86
N ASN A 154 1.65 -6.25 -15.43
CA ASN A 154 2.52 -5.33 -14.70
C ASN A 154 1.90 -5.04 -13.33
N ILE A 155 2.62 -5.39 -12.28
CA ILE A 155 2.19 -5.22 -10.89
C ILE A 155 3.32 -4.53 -10.13
N ILE A 156 2.99 -3.47 -9.42
CA ILE A 156 3.90 -2.78 -8.50
C ILE A 156 3.37 -2.98 -7.09
N VAL A 157 4.19 -3.53 -6.20
CA VAL A 157 3.91 -3.61 -4.77
C VAL A 157 4.74 -2.54 -4.08
N THR A 158 4.09 -1.62 -3.39
CA THR A 158 4.73 -0.51 -2.69
C THR A 158 4.00 -0.19 -1.39
N ALA A 159 4.54 0.72 -0.60
CA ALA A 159 3.91 1.20 0.62
C ALA A 159 4.11 2.70 0.79
N ASP A 160 3.26 3.29 1.59
CA ASP A 160 3.27 4.68 2.01
C ASP A 160 4.47 5.03 2.92
N HIS A 161 4.88 4.07 3.76
CA HIS A 161 6.07 4.13 4.61
C HIS A 161 6.57 2.73 4.99
N GLY A 162 7.74 2.67 5.58
CA GLY A 162 8.25 1.50 6.29
C GLY A 162 7.90 1.56 7.78
N PHE A 163 8.48 0.66 8.55
CA PHE A 163 8.42 0.68 10.01
C PHE A 163 9.72 0.14 10.61
N ILE A 164 9.98 0.51 11.86
CA ILE A 164 11.11 -0.02 12.63
C ILE A 164 10.54 -1.05 13.60
N TYR A 165 11.09 -2.27 13.57
CA TYR A 165 10.78 -3.27 14.57
C TYR A 165 11.73 -3.11 15.76
N GLN A 166 11.17 -2.98 16.95
CA GLN A 166 11.91 -2.92 18.20
C GLN A 166 11.39 -3.96 19.17
N ASN A 167 12.27 -4.86 19.60
CA ASN A 167 11.93 -5.96 20.53
C ASN A 167 12.13 -5.60 22.01
N ARG A 168 12.41 -4.33 22.32
CA ARG A 168 12.58 -3.84 23.70
C ARG A 168 11.85 -2.53 23.85
N GLU A 169 11.21 -2.35 25.00
CA GLU A 169 10.62 -1.05 25.33
C GLU A 169 11.69 0.03 25.28
N LEU A 170 11.34 1.18 24.70
CA LEU A 170 12.18 2.36 24.72
C LEU A 170 12.24 2.89 26.16
N PRO A 171 13.44 3.30 26.65
CA PRO A 171 13.52 4.01 27.90
C PRO A 171 12.64 5.27 27.86
N ASN A 172 12.00 5.61 28.98
CA ASN A 172 11.12 6.77 29.07
C ASN A 172 11.82 8.10 28.68
N ASP A 173 13.14 8.14 28.77
CA ASP A 173 13.96 9.31 28.43
C ASP A 173 14.13 9.51 26.91
N ASP A 174 13.75 8.51 26.10
CA ASP A 174 13.84 8.56 24.62
C ASP A 174 12.53 9.02 23.95
N PHE A 175 11.48 9.25 24.76
CA PHE A 175 10.24 9.88 24.26
C PHE A 175 10.38 11.39 24.26
N LEU A 176 10.27 12.01 23.09
CA LEU A 176 10.26 13.46 22.89
C LEU A 176 8.88 14.06 23.11
#